data_fa68077acb15bd0f5cfcd9bb28d9ea8c
#
_entry.id   fa68077acb15bd0f5cfcd9bb28d9ea8c
#
_cell.length_a   1.000
_cell.length_b   1.000
_cell.length_c   1.000
_cell.angle_alpha   90.00
_cell.angle_beta   90.00
_cell.angle_gamma   90.00
#
_symmetry.space_group_name_H-M   'P 1'
#
loop_
_entity.id
_entity.type
_entity.pdbx_description
1 polymer ?
#
loop_
_entity_poly.entity_id
_entity_poly.type
_entity_poly.pdbx_seq_one_letter_code
_entity_poly.pdbx_strand_id
1 'polypeptide(L)'
;MGEHIPLARPSWTEDMRDAAMATLDSGQWVKGPHGRAFSQEFAEYCHVSYAAPCNSGSGALIAALRLLDIGIGDEVIVPSMTFIATATSVSMVGATPVFADVHPDYWCIDINDVQKRITEKTKAVIGVHLFGQTYDPALIELCKKNKIGLIEDAAQAHGTSVLIGGERRMSGSLGDIACFSFFPSKNMAVGGEGGMITTDDEAIGSRMRSIINHGRDGTLQSQEVGTNMRMSEVFAAIGRKQLGHLDQWLELRRNTAKQYASAIDQNQFITAPSTFPDSEHGWHQYCVKVDDAAHFITYMSGKNIDARVFYSTPCHQHPVYASHPQHDAKIDVTESICTRLVAVPIHHGLTDKERSRVASALEDYA
;
A
#
# COMPACT_ATOMS: atom_id res chain seq x y z
N MET A 1 8.94 -7.49 -33.38
CA MET A 1 8.37 -7.05 -32.07
C MET A 1 9.31 -7.51 -30.98
N GLY A 2 9.57 -6.70 -29.94
CA GLY A 2 10.40 -7.10 -28.81
C GLY A 2 9.67 -8.10 -27.90
N GLU A 3 10.41 -8.72 -26.95
CA GLU A 3 9.84 -9.56 -25.91
C GLU A 3 8.80 -8.78 -25.07
N HIS A 4 7.78 -9.49 -24.55
CA HIS A 4 6.70 -8.90 -23.74
C HIS A 4 7.25 -8.35 -22.41
N ILE A 5 6.85 -7.12 -22.08
CA ILE A 5 7.21 -6.45 -20.82
C ILE A 5 5.97 -6.41 -19.91
N PRO A 6 5.91 -7.25 -18.87
CA PRO A 6 4.78 -7.30 -17.95
C PRO A 6 4.78 -6.10 -17.01
N LEU A 7 3.59 -5.73 -16.50
CA LEU A 7 3.42 -4.65 -15.52
C LEU A 7 4.11 -4.94 -14.19
N ALA A 8 4.18 -6.22 -13.79
CA ALA A 8 4.86 -6.68 -12.59
C ALA A 8 5.57 -8.02 -12.86
N ARG A 9 6.72 -8.20 -12.22
CA ARG A 9 7.49 -9.46 -12.27
C ARG A 9 7.99 -9.74 -10.84
N PRO A 10 7.38 -10.71 -10.13
CA PRO A 10 7.85 -11.12 -8.81
C PRO A 10 9.30 -11.61 -8.88
N SER A 11 10.13 -11.18 -7.94
CA SER A 11 11.52 -11.63 -7.85
C SER A 11 11.64 -12.90 -7.02
N TRP A 12 12.47 -13.80 -7.49
CA TRP A 12 12.81 -15.05 -6.85
C TRP A 12 14.30 -15.30 -6.95
N THR A 13 14.99 -15.32 -5.81
CA THR A 13 16.45 -15.54 -5.72
C THR A 13 16.76 -16.90 -5.10
N GLU A 14 18.00 -17.34 -5.21
CA GLU A 14 18.44 -18.64 -4.66
C GLU A 14 18.33 -18.66 -3.12
N ASP A 15 18.72 -17.58 -2.45
CA ASP A 15 18.62 -17.45 -1.00
C ASP A 15 17.17 -17.48 -0.47
N MET A 16 16.19 -17.01 -1.25
CA MET A 16 14.76 -17.15 -0.96
C MET A 16 14.31 -18.60 -1.07
N ARG A 17 14.78 -19.30 -2.14
CA ARG A 17 14.49 -20.73 -2.33
C ARG A 17 15.04 -21.55 -1.17
N ASP A 18 16.30 -21.34 -0.82
CA ASP A 18 16.97 -22.07 0.25
C ASP A 18 16.28 -21.85 1.61
N ALA A 19 15.90 -20.58 1.91
CA ALA A 19 15.17 -20.26 3.13
C ALA A 19 13.79 -20.95 3.18
N ALA A 20 13.06 -20.99 2.07
CA ALA A 20 11.76 -21.65 1.97
C ALA A 20 11.91 -23.18 2.16
N MET A 21 12.87 -23.80 1.47
CA MET A 21 13.11 -25.26 1.56
C MET A 21 13.57 -25.65 2.96
N ALA A 22 14.53 -24.95 3.56
CA ALA A 22 14.98 -25.21 4.92
C ALA A 22 13.82 -25.12 5.94
N THR A 23 12.90 -24.16 5.74
CA THR A 23 11.71 -24.02 6.60
C THR A 23 10.75 -25.20 6.42
N LEU A 24 10.53 -25.65 5.19
CA LEU A 24 9.70 -26.85 4.90
C LEU A 24 10.29 -28.10 5.51
N ASP A 25 11.60 -28.31 5.36
CA ASP A 25 12.33 -29.47 5.90
C ASP A 25 12.33 -29.48 7.43
N SER A 26 12.28 -28.32 8.09
CA SER A 26 12.21 -28.22 9.55
C SER A 26 10.92 -28.77 10.15
N GLY A 27 9.85 -28.89 9.38
CA GLY A 27 8.51 -29.25 9.85
C GLY A 27 7.82 -28.18 10.71
N GLN A 28 8.48 -27.07 11.02
CA GLN A 28 7.90 -25.96 11.82
C GLN A 28 7.30 -24.88 10.92
N TRP A 29 6.09 -25.09 10.45
CA TRP A 29 5.45 -24.27 9.42
C TRP A 29 4.66 -23.09 9.95
N VAL A 30 4.40 -23.03 11.26
CA VAL A 30 3.66 -21.93 11.93
C VAL A 30 4.26 -21.64 13.30
N LYS A 31 4.18 -20.38 13.75
CA LYS A 31 4.63 -19.92 15.08
C LYS A 31 6.10 -20.22 15.40
N GLY A 32 6.96 -20.24 14.40
CA GLY A 32 8.38 -20.56 14.51
C GLY A 32 9.28 -19.32 14.66
N PRO A 33 10.58 -19.48 14.39
CA PRO A 33 11.57 -18.42 14.55
C PRO A 33 11.51 -17.36 13.45
N HIS A 34 11.10 -17.72 12.21
CA HIS A 34 11.10 -16.77 11.09
C HIS A 34 10.07 -15.68 11.26
N GLY A 35 8.86 -16.02 11.73
CA GLY A 35 7.83 -15.02 12.01
C GLY A 35 8.25 -14.01 13.08
N ARG A 36 8.96 -14.47 14.14
CA ARG A 36 9.50 -13.57 15.18
C ARG A 36 10.62 -12.69 14.65
N ALA A 37 11.58 -13.28 13.92
CA ALA A 37 12.69 -12.54 13.35
C ALA A 37 12.22 -11.51 12.32
N PHE A 38 11.27 -11.90 11.46
CA PHE A 38 10.68 -10.99 10.47
C PHE A 38 9.94 -9.81 11.12
N SER A 39 9.23 -10.06 12.26
CA SER A 39 8.65 -8.97 13.06
C SER A 39 9.71 -7.96 13.47
N GLN A 40 10.81 -8.44 14.08
CA GLN A 40 11.87 -7.58 14.57
C GLN A 40 12.58 -6.83 13.44
N GLU A 41 13.02 -7.52 12.40
CA GLU A 41 13.72 -6.95 11.25
C GLU A 41 12.86 -5.89 10.52
N PHE A 42 11.55 -6.14 10.40
CA PHE A 42 10.65 -5.19 9.75
C PHE A 42 10.33 -3.98 10.63
N ALA A 43 10.22 -4.16 11.96
CA ALA A 43 10.09 -3.06 12.90
C ALA A 43 11.33 -2.15 12.87
N GLU A 44 12.53 -2.74 12.88
CA GLU A 44 13.80 -2.02 12.73
C GLU A 44 13.85 -1.24 11.40
N TYR A 45 13.43 -1.85 10.30
CA TYR A 45 13.37 -1.22 8.97
C TYR A 45 12.43 -0.01 8.91
N CYS A 46 11.26 -0.12 9.54
CA CYS A 46 10.28 0.98 9.60
C CYS A 46 10.57 1.99 10.72
N HIS A 47 11.61 1.78 11.54
CA HIS A 47 11.95 2.58 12.72
C HIS A 47 10.79 2.65 13.72
N VAL A 48 10.16 1.51 14.02
CA VAL A 48 9.07 1.39 15.00
C VAL A 48 9.37 0.31 16.04
N SER A 49 8.65 0.35 17.16
CA SER A 49 8.88 -0.56 18.30
C SER A 49 8.28 -1.95 18.09
N TYR A 50 7.18 -2.05 17.34
CA TYR A 50 6.40 -3.29 17.21
C TYR A 50 6.01 -3.57 15.76
N ALA A 51 6.13 -4.85 15.37
CA ALA A 51 5.57 -5.37 14.12
C ALA A 51 4.98 -6.77 14.32
N ALA A 52 3.97 -7.12 13.56
CA ALA A 52 3.36 -8.45 13.57
C ALA A 52 3.02 -8.90 12.14
N PRO A 53 3.65 -9.98 11.62
CA PRO A 53 3.32 -10.51 10.31
C PRO A 53 1.97 -11.20 10.33
N CYS A 54 1.14 -10.90 9.32
CA CYS A 54 -0.18 -11.46 9.16
C CYS A 54 -0.39 -12.05 7.75
N ASN A 55 -1.57 -12.62 7.52
CA ASN A 55 -1.85 -13.40 6.32
C ASN A 55 -2.10 -12.55 5.06
N SER A 56 -2.39 -11.26 5.17
CA SER A 56 -2.63 -10.39 4.03
C SER A 56 -2.69 -8.91 4.44
N GLY A 57 -2.54 -7.98 3.48
CA GLY A 57 -2.78 -6.56 3.74
C GLY A 57 -4.21 -6.24 4.18
N SER A 58 -5.22 -6.93 3.61
CA SER A 58 -6.61 -6.79 4.06
C SER A 58 -6.81 -7.26 5.49
N GLY A 59 -6.15 -8.38 5.87
CA GLY A 59 -6.12 -8.86 7.24
C GLY A 59 -5.45 -7.86 8.19
N ALA A 60 -4.38 -7.20 7.75
CA ALA A 60 -3.72 -6.13 8.52
C ALA A 60 -4.66 -4.95 8.78
N LEU A 61 -5.38 -4.47 7.76
CA LEU A 61 -6.37 -3.37 7.89
C LEU A 61 -7.51 -3.72 8.86
N ILE A 62 -8.08 -4.93 8.74
CA ILE A 62 -9.13 -5.41 9.66
C ILE A 62 -8.59 -5.48 11.10
N ALA A 63 -7.38 -6.00 11.29
CA ALA A 63 -6.76 -6.08 12.60
C ALA A 63 -6.46 -4.69 13.16
N ALA A 64 -5.98 -3.74 12.36
CA ALA A 64 -5.72 -2.36 12.76
C ALA A 64 -6.99 -1.65 13.26
N LEU A 65 -8.09 -1.78 12.52
CA LEU A 65 -9.39 -1.22 12.94
C LEU A 65 -9.87 -1.83 14.26
N ARG A 66 -9.70 -3.15 14.46
CA ARG A 66 -10.02 -3.83 15.71
C ARG A 66 -9.12 -3.42 16.89
N LEU A 67 -7.82 -3.19 16.62
CA LEU A 67 -6.86 -2.73 17.61
C LEU A 67 -7.16 -1.32 18.12
N LEU A 68 -7.79 -0.49 17.28
CA LEU A 68 -8.31 0.83 17.66
C LEU A 68 -9.76 0.77 18.18
N ASP A 69 -10.28 -0.43 18.45
CA ASP A 69 -11.63 -0.68 18.97
C ASP A 69 -12.76 -0.06 18.11
N ILE A 70 -12.53 0.02 16.80
CA ILE A 70 -13.48 0.56 15.81
C ILE A 70 -14.51 -0.50 15.42
N GLY A 71 -15.80 -0.12 15.37
CA GLY A 71 -16.89 -1.03 15.07
C GLY A 71 -18.21 -0.34 14.73
N ILE A 72 -19.33 -1.00 15.08
CA ILE A 72 -20.69 -0.55 14.73
C ILE A 72 -20.97 0.84 15.34
N GLY A 73 -21.40 1.76 14.50
CA GLY A 73 -21.74 3.13 14.89
C GLY A 73 -20.60 4.13 14.68
N ASP A 74 -19.38 3.64 14.45
CA ASP A 74 -18.22 4.48 14.14
C ASP A 74 -18.11 4.79 12.65
N GLU A 75 -17.47 5.90 12.33
CA GLU A 75 -17.12 6.33 10.99
C GLU A 75 -15.59 6.32 10.82
N VAL A 76 -15.13 5.86 9.66
CA VAL A 76 -13.72 5.91 9.25
C VAL A 76 -13.60 6.59 7.90
N ILE A 77 -12.86 7.70 7.85
CA ILE A 77 -12.63 8.43 6.61
C ILE A 77 -11.57 7.68 5.79
N VAL A 78 -11.87 7.43 4.50
CA VAL A 78 -11.00 6.72 3.56
C VAL A 78 -10.95 7.47 2.23
N PRO A 79 -9.83 7.45 1.48
CA PRO A 79 -9.82 8.03 0.13
C PRO A 79 -10.73 7.23 -0.80
N SER A 80 -11.43 7.93 -1.67
CA SER A 80 -12.28 7.28 -2.67
C SER A 80 -11.48 6.66 -3.81
N MET A 81 -10.25 7.12 -4.06
CA MET A 81 -9.31 6.50 -4.99
C MET A 81 -8.28 5.68 -4.23
N THR A 82 -8.54 4.39 -4.09
CA THR A 82 -7.63 3.39 -3.53
C THR A 82 -8.06 1.99 -3.98
N PHE A 83 -7.30 0.97 -3.56
CA PHE A 83 -7.77 -0.41 -3.66
C PHE A 83 -8.95 -0.63 -2.72
N ILE A 84 -9.97 -1.32 -3.20
CA ILE A 84 -11.26 -1.47 -2.49
C ILE A 84 -11.12 -2.03 -1.06
N ALA A 85 -10.05 -2.79 -0.76
CA ALA A 85 -9.82 -3.36 0.58
C ALA A 85 -9.71 -2.29 1.67
N THR A 86 -9.23 -1.09 1.36
CA THR A 86 -9.17 0.04 2.31
C THR A 86 -10.57 0.36 2.85
N ALA A 87 -11.57 0.43 1.98
CA ALA A 87 -12.96 0.73 2.37
C ALA A 87 -13.70 -0.51 2.92
N THR A 88 -13.54 -1.68 2.26
CA THR A 88 -14.27 -2.89 2.69
C THR A 88 -13.79 -3.41 4.04
N SER A 89 -12.55 -3.18 4.44
CA SER A 89 -12.08 -3.53 5.80
C SER A 89 -12.86 -2.78 6.88
N VAL A 90 -13.20 -1.50 6.65
CA VAL A 90 -14.05 -0.70 7.53
C VAL A 90 -15.45 -1.33 7.64
N SER A 91 -16.06 -1.68 6.51
CA SER A 91 -17.36 -2.34 6.49
C SER A 91 -17.34 -3.72 7.17
N MET A 92 -16.24 -4.48 7.06
CA MET A 92 -16.08 -5.80 7.68
C MET A 92 -16.01 -5.76 9.21
N VAL A 93 -15.60 -4.65 9.82
CA VAL A 93 -15.66 -4.46 11.27
C VAL A 93 -17.00 -3.86 11.75
N GLY A 94 -17.92 -3.57 10.81
CA GLY A 94 -19.23 -3.00 11.09
C GLY A 94 -19.26 -1.47 11.18
N ALA A 95 -18.13 -0.80 10.94
CA ALA A 95 -18.05 0.65 10.85
C ALA A 95 -18.48 1.16 9.46
N THR A 96 -18.74 2.45 9.36
CA THR A 96 -19.14 3.11 8.12
C THR A 96 -17.94 3.79 7.47
N PRO A 97 -17.52 3.41 6.25
CA PRO A 97 -16.51 4.18 5.51
C PRO A 97 -17.11 5.53 5.08
N VAL A 98 -16.38 6.62 5.27
CA VAL A 98 -16.72 7.95 4.77
C VAL A 98 -15.72 8.30 3.69
N PHE A 99 -16.18 8.40 2.45
CA PHE A 99 -15.30 8.57 1.29
C PHE A 99 -14.90 10.03 1.14
N ALA A 100 -13.59 10.28 1.13
CA ALA A 100 -12.98 11.58 0.90
C ALA A 100 -12.34 11.64 -0.51
N ASP A 101 -12.22 12.86 -1.03
CA ASP A 101 -11.52 13.12 -2.28
C ASP A 101 -10.00 13.02 -2.11
N VAL A 102 -9.28 13.03 -3.20
CA VAL A 102 -7.81 12.97 -3.23
C VAL A 102 -7.22 14.27 -3.74
N HIS A 103 -5.97 14.54 -3.38
CA HIS A 103 -5.24 15.69 -3.89
C HIS A 103 -4.99 15.56 -5.41
N PRO A 104 -5.22 16.62 -6.22
CA PRO A 104 -5.16 16.53 -7.68
C PRO A 104 -3.78 16.18 -8.25
N ASP A 105 -2.71 16.52 -7.53
CA ASP A 105 -1.33 16.31 -8.00
C ASP A 105 -0.68 15.05 -7.43
N TYR A 106 -0.96 14.72 -6.16
CA TYR A 106 -0.30 13.61 -5.45
C TYR A 106 -1.19 12.36 -5.33
N TRP A 107 -2.49 12.49 -5.60
CA TRP A 107 -3.50 11.43 -5.61
C TRP A 107 -3.69 10.68 -4.28
N CYS A 108 -3.04 11.11 -3.22
CA CYS A 108 -3.33 10.69 -1.85
C CYS A 108 -4.49 11.51 -1.28
N ILE A 109 -5.05 11.06 -0.16
CA ILE A 109 -6.21 11.71 0.48
C ILE A 109 -6.02 13.22 0.66
N ASP A 110 -7.02 14.03 0.31
CA ASP A 110 -6.98 15.48 0.49
C ASP A 110 -7.36 15.86 1.92
N ILE A 111 -6.44 16.51 2.63
CA ILE A 111 -6.62 16.96 4.01
C ILE A 111 -7.79 17.92 4.15
N ASN A 112 -8.00 18.79 3.18
CA ASN A 112 -9.09 19.77 3.22
C ASN A 112 -10.46 19.09 3.12
N ASP A 113 -10.56 18.01 2.35
CA ASP A 113 -11.79 17.24 2.26
C ASP A 113 -11.97 16.34 3.50
N VAL A 114 -10.89 15.76 4.05
CA VAL A 114 -10.93 15.07 5.35
C VAL A 114 -11.51 15.98 6.43
N GLN A 115 -10.98 17.20 6.56
CA GLN A 115 -11.43 18.14 7.60
C GLN A 115 -12.93 18.45 7.49
N LYS A 116 -13.49 18.54 6.29
CA LYS A 116 -14.92 18.78 6.06
C LYS A 116 -15.80 17.59 6.45
N ARG A 117 -15.23 16.37 6.44
CA ARG A 117 -15.97 15.11 6.66
C ARG A 117 -15.89 14.60 8.09
N ILE A 118 -15.09 15.21 8.95
CA ILE A 118 -15.00 14.83 10.37
C ILE A 118 -16.34 15.14 11.05
N THR A 119 -16.88 14.12 11.73
CA THR A 119 -18.10 14.19 12.56
C THR A 119 -17.79 13.70 13.97
N GLU A 120 -18.76 13.76 14.87
CA GLU A 120 -18.65 13.19 16.24
C GLU A 120 -18.48 11.65 16.22
N LYS A 121 -18.86 10.98 15.12
CA LYS A 121 -18.72 9.52 14.94
C LYS A 121 -17.38 9.13 14.35
N THR A 122 -16.61 10.08 13.82
CA THR A 122 -15.34 9.79 13.20
C THR A 122 -14.35 9.30 14.24
N LYS A 123 -13.85 8.06 14.09
CA LYS A 123 -12.88 7.43 14.98
C LYS A 123 -11.48 7.35 14.39
N ALA A 124 -11.38 7.26 13.05
CA ALA A 124 -10.09 7.20 12.39
C ALA A 124 -10.15 7.76 10.96
N VAL A 125 -8.97 8.04 10.44
CA VAL A 125 -8.69 8.22 9.01
C VAL A 125 -7.77 7.10 8.56
N ILE A 126 -8.02 6.50 7.40
CA ILE A 126 -7.04 5.64 6.74
C ILE A 126 -6.34 6.49 5.67
N GLY A 127 -5.08 6.87 5.94
CA GLY A 127 -4.22 7.50 4.97
C GLY A 127 -3.55 6.44 4.09
N VAL A 128 -3.82 6.48 2.78
CA VAL A 128 -3.24 5.53 1.84
C VAL A 128 -2.00 6.14 1.18
N HIS A 129 -0.90 5.40 1.21
CA HIS A 129 0.32 5.74 0.47
C HIS A 129 0.22 5.24 -0.97
N LEU A 130 -0.63 5.90 -1.75
CA LEU A 130 -1.03 5.40 -3.07
C LEU A 130 0.16 5.35 -4.04
N PHE A 131 0.31 4.23 -4.76
CA PHE A 131 1.37 3.97 -5.73
C PHE A 131 2.80 4.02 -5.18
N GLY A 132 2.95 4.17 -3.86
CA GLY A 132 4.24 4.37 -3.18
C GLY A 132 4.55 5.83 -2.87
N GLN A 133 3.57 6.73 -3.04
CA GLN A 133 3.61 8.14 -2.62
C GLN A 133 3.12 8.27 -1.19
N THR A 134 3.81 9.04 -0.33
CA THR A 134 3.28 9.38 1.00
C THR A 134 2.06 10.30 0.88
N TYR A 135 1.07 10.12 1.76
CA TYR A 135 0.09 11.18 1.99
C TYR A 135 0.78 12.41 2.62
N ASP A 136 0.11 13.57 2.57
CA ASP A 136 0.61 14.78 3.20
C ASP A 136 0.75 14.59 4.72
N PRO A 137 1.96 14.75 5.32
CA PRO A 137 2.18 14.58 6.75
C PRO A 137 1.35 15.50 7.66
N ALA A 138 0.79 16.58 7.14
CA ALA A 138 -0.13 17.43 7.90
C ALA A 138 -1.41 16.70 8.33
N LEU A 139 -1.72 15.53 7.72
CA LEU A 139 -2.78 14.63 8.17
C LEU A 139 -2.55 14.13 9.60
N ILE A 140 -1.30 13.94 10.00
CA ILE A 140 -0.92 13.52 11.37
C ILE A 140 -1.41 14.56 12.40
N GLU A 141 -1.12 15.83 12.15
CA GLU A 141 -1.52 16.91 13.04
C GLU A 141 -3.04 17.14 13.02
N LEU A 142 -3.69 16.95 11.87
CA LEU A 142 -5.15 17.02 11.77
C LEU A 142 -5.82 15.95 12.64
N CYS A 143 -5.35 14.70 12.57
CA CYS A 143 -5.88 13.59 13.37
C CYS A 143 -5.65 13.81 14.86
N LYS A 144 -4.44 14.21 15.27
CA LYS A 144 -4.12 14.53 16.67
C LYS A 144 -5.01 15.65 17.23
N LYS A 145 -5.19 16.75 16.49
CA LYS A 145 -6.04 17.87 16.88
C LYS A 145 -7.48 17.45 17.14
N ASN A 146 -8.00 16.54 16.33
CA ASN A 146 -9.37 16.04 16.44
C ASN A 146 -9.51 14.79 17.34
N LYS A 147 -8.40 14.28 17.89
CA LYS A 147 -8.36 13.06 18.75
C LYS A 147 -8.95 11.83 18.04
N ILE A 148 -8.67 11.69 16.75
CA ILE A 148 -9.05 10.54 15.92
C ILE A 148 -7.81 9.76 15.52
N GLY A 149 -7.93 8.44 15.37
CA GLY A 149 -6.83 7.57 15.00
C GLY A 149 -6.38 7.79 13.54
N LEU A 150 -5.09 7.57 13.28
CA LEU A 150 -4.53 7.56 11.94
C LEU A 150 -3.99 6.16 11.62
N ILE A 151 -4.62 5.49 10.65
CA ILE A 151 -4.16 4.21 10.12
C ILE A 151 -3.44 4.47 8.80
N GLU A 152 -2.22 3.95 8.65
CA GLU A 152 -1.54 3.94 7.35
C GLU A 152 -1.93 2.69 6.56
N ASP A 153 -2.49 2.87 5.37
CA ASP A 153 -2.49 1.81 4.37
C ASP A 153 -1.19 1.94 3.54
N ALA A 154 -0.16 1.26 4.02
CA ALA A 154 1.17 1.23 3.43
C ALA A 154 1.37 0.03 2.49
N ALA A 155 0.28 -0.60 2.03
CA ALA A 155 0.32 -1.78 1.15
C ALA A 155 1.11 -1.57 -0.15
N GLN A 156 1.37 -0.33 -0.53
CA GLN A 156 2.10 0.07 -1.74
C GLN A 156 3.38 0.87 -1.43
N ALA A 157 3.80 0.98 -0.17
CA ALA A 157 4.77 1.98 0.27
C ALA A 157 5.98 1.40 1.02
N HIS A 158 6.37 0.15 0.74
CA HIS A 158 7.57 -0.44 1.31
C HIS A 158 8.79 0.43 0.99
N GLY A 159 9.48 0.94 2.01
CA GLY A 159 10.64 1.80 1.89
C GLY A 159 10.38 3.21 1.35
N THR A 160 9.11 3.64 1.34
CA THR A 160 8.73 5.04 1.13
C THR A 160 9.03 5.83 2.39
N SER A 161 9.47 7.07 2.25
CA SER A 161 9.77 7.94 3.39
C SER A 161 9.51 9.42 3.08
N VAL A 162 9.39 10.23 4.13
CA VAL A 162 9.21 11.69 4.02
C VAL A 162 9.97 12.41 5.11
N LEU A 163 10.44 13.62 4.83
CA LEU A 163 11.10 14.46 5.82
C LEU A 163 10.07 15.27 6.61
N ILE A 164 10.04 15.12 7.92
CA ILE A 164 9.13 15.84 8.83
C ILE A 164 9.98 16.50 9.92
N GLY A 165 9.94 17.83 10.00
CA GLY A 165 10.70 18.56 11.01
C GLY A 165 12.23 18.34 10.97
N GLY A 166 12.77 17.97 9.80
CA GLY A 166 14.20 17.66 9.61
C GLY A 166 14.56 16.19 9.85
N GLU A 167 13.62 15.34 10.27
CA GLU A 167 13.81 13.91 10.46
C GLU A 167 13.15 13.11 9.35
N ARG A 168 13.87 12.10 8.82
CA ARG A 168 13.28 11.18 7.83
C ARG A 168 12.46 10.10 8.51
N ARG A 169 11.18 10.07 8.19
CA ARG A 169 10.24 9.08 8.72
C ARG A 169 9.77 8.14 7.62
N MET A 170 9.78 6.85 7.95
CA MET A 170 9.36 5.79 7.03
C MET A 170 7.85 5.63 7.02
N SER A 171 7.27 5.24 5.88
CA SER A 171 5.93 4.64 5.90
C SER A 171 5.92 3.45 6.86
N GLY A 172 4.89 3.33 7.65
CA GLY A 172 4.83 2.38 8.75
C GLY A 172 5.11 3.00 10.13
N SER A 173 5.56 4.28 10.18
CA SER A 173 5.82 5.03 11.41
C SER A 173 5.15 6.40 11.46
N LEU A 174 4.27 6.71 10.52
CA LEU A 174 3.64 8.03 10.42
C LEU A 174 2.29 8.10 11.15
N GLY A 175 1.55 6.99 11.20
CA GLY A 175 0.27 6.87 11.90
C GLY A 175 0.38 6.19 13.26
N ASP A 176 -0.74 6.00 13.93
CA ASP A 176 -0.83 5.22 15.17
C ASP A 176 -0.57 3.73 14.91
N ILE A 177 -0.97 3.27 13.72
CA ILE A 177 -0.82 1.89 13.26
C ILE A 177 -0.70 1.87 11.75
N ALA A 178 0.13 0.97 11.20
CA ALA A 178 0.27 0.83 9.76
C ALA A 178 0.08 -0.60 9.27
N CYS A 179 -0.33 -0.74 8.01
CA CYS A 179 -0.71 -1.99 7.37
C CYS A 179 0.03 -2.15 6.04
N PHE A 180 0.81 -3.22 5.89
CA PHE A 180 1.52 -3.57 4.66
C PHE A 180 0.93 -4.81 4.00
N SER A 181 1.14 -4.94 2.70
CA SER A 181 0.78 -6.12 1.90
C SER A 181 2.03 -6.69 1.22
N PHE A 182 2.20 -8.00 1.29
CA PHE A 182 3.27 -8.70 0.57
C PHE A 182 2.73 -9.55 -0.60
N PHE A 183 1.60 -9.12 -1.18
CA PHE A 183 1.05 -9.73 -2.38
C PHE A 183 2.09 -9.72 -3.52
N PRO A 184 2.13 -10.72 -4.42
CA PRO A 184 3.20 -10.89 -5.41
C PRO A 184 3.53 -9.69 -6.30
N SER A 185 2.59 -8.75 -6.52
CA SER A 185 2.86 -7.54 -7.30
C SER A 185 3.49 -6.39 -6.50
N LYS A 186 3.60 -6.51 -5.17
CA LYS A 186 4.14 -5.46 -4.30
C LYS A 186 5.65 -5.31 -4.44
N ASN A 187 6.20 -4.20 -3.93
CA ASN A 187 7.65 -3.94 -3.96
C ASN A 187 8.44 -5.03 -3.24
N MET A 188 7.82 -5.66 -2.27
CA MET A 188 8.28 -6.79 -1.51
C MET A 188 7.16 -7.84 -1.44
N ALA A 189 7.48 -9.12 -1.69
CA ALA A 189 6.52 -10.22 -1.72
C ALA A 189 7.02 -11.40 -0.88
N VAL A 190 6.12 -12.31 -0.51
CA VAL A 190 6.47 -13.48 0.34
C VAL A 190 6.24 -14.83 -0.34
N GLY A 191 5.98 -14.82 -1.65
CA GLY A 191 5.70 -16.04 -2.41
C GLY A 191 4.23 -16.48 -2.36
N GLY A 192 3.35 -15.63 -1.86
CA GLY A 192 1.89 -15.84 -1.76
C GLY A 192 1.24 -14.63 -1.10
N GLU A 193 0.20 -14.88 -0.34
CA GLU A 193 -0.46 -13.84 0.45
C GLU A 193 0.33 -13.52 1.73
N GLY A 194 0.41 -12.25 2.11
CA GLY A 194 1.07 -11.80 3.33
C GLY A 194 0.79 -10.35 3.64
N GLY A 195 0.99 -9.97 4.89
CA GLY A 195 0.89 -8.60 5.37
C GLY A 195 1.71 -8.39 6.64
N MET A 196 1.79 -7.14 7.07
CA MET A 196 2.44 -6.74 8.32
C MET A 196 1.64 -5.62 8.96
N ILE A 197 1.59 -5.61 10.27
CA ILE A 197 1.08 -4.52 11.09
C ILE A 197 2.26 -3.91 11.83
N THR A 198 2.37 -2.58 11.88
CA THR A 198 3.43 -1.88 12.63
C THR A 198 2.85 -0.78 13.52
N THR A 199 3.50 -0.51 14.66
CA THR A 199 3.12 0.56 15.59
C THR A 199 4.26 0.90 16.55
N ASP A 200 4.25 2.10 17.11
CA ASP A 200 5.08 2.50 18.26
C ASP A 200 4.30 2.43 19.59
N ASP A 201 2.99 2.29 19.55
CA ASP A 201 2.15 2.23 20.74
C ASP A 201 2.26 0.87 21.43
N GLU A 202 2.66 0.87 22.71
CA GLU A 202 2.86 -0.35 23.51
C GLU A 202 1.54 -1.10 23.74
N ALA A 203 0.43 -0.41 23.94
CA ALA A 203 -0.87 -1.03 24.18
C ALA A 203 -1.36 -1.74 22.91
N ILE A 204 -1.22 -1.10 21.75
CA ILE A 204 -1.51 -1.72 20.45
C ILE A 204 -0.54 -2.89 20.19
N GLY A 205 0.76 -2.68 20.37
CA GLY A 205 1.81 -3.66 20.13
C GLY A 205 1.61 -4.96 20.93
N SER A 206 1.19 -4.86 22.19
CA SER A 206 0.89 -6.01 23.04
C SER A 206 -0.29 -6.85 22.53
N ARG A 207 -1.30 -6.22 21.91
CA ARG A 207 -2.53 -6.87 21.40
C ARG A 207 -2.38 -7.41 19.98
N MET A 208 -1.46 -6.90 19.17
CA MET A 208 -1.35 -7.28 17.74
C MET A 208 -1.28 -8.80 17.54
N ARG A 209 -0.43 -9.49 18.32
CA ARG A 209 -0.26 -10.95 18.23
C ARG A 209 -1.46 -11.73 18.70
N SER A 210 -2.21 -11.19 19.64
CA SER A 210 -3.45 -11.76 20.15
C SER A 210 -4.54 -11.74 19.08
N ILE A 211 -4.82 -10.58 18.53
CA ILE A 211 -5.90 -10.37 17.54
C ILE A 211 -5.75 -11.27 16.30
N ILE A 212 -4.53 -11.42 15.77
CA ILE A 212 -4.26 -12.29 14.62
C ILE A 212 -4.17 -13.78 14.96
N ASN A 213 -4.33 -14.14 16.25
CA ASN A 213 -4.22 -15.51 16.76
C ASN A 213 -5.42 -15.88 17.66
N HIS A 214 -6.63 -15.65 17.19
CA HIS A 214 -7.89 -15.99 17.90
C HIS A 214 -8.10 -15.26 19.23
N GLY A 215 -7.48 -14.09 19.44
CA GLY A 215 -7.57 -13.34 20.71
C GLY A 215 -6.80 -13.95 21.87
N ARG A 216 -5.78 -14.77 21.59
CA ARG A 216 -4.99 -15.48 22.62
C ARG A 216 -3.69 -14.75 22.93
N ASP A 217 -3.46 -14.50 24.20
CA ASP A 217 -2.28 -13.81 24.77
C ASP A 217 -1.11 -14.74 25.18
N GLY A 218 -1.07 -15.94 24.65
CA GLY A 218 -0.12 -17.00 25.02
C GLY A 218 -0.75 -18.12 25.85
N THR A 219 -1.96 -17.92 26.37
CA THR A 219 -2.78 -18.94 27.02
C THR A 219 -3.66 -19.70 26.01
N LEU A 220 -4.39 -20.70 26.47
CA LEU A 220 -5.41 -21.39 25.64
C LEU A 220 -6.74 -20.62 25.60
N GLN A 221 -6.93 -19.62 26.45
CA GLN A 221 -8.12 -18.80 26.50
C GLN A 221 -8.01 -17.60 25.58
N SER A 222 -9.11 -17.25 24.90
CA SER A 222 -9.21 -16.03 24.12
C SER A 222 -9.68 -14.90 25.03
N GLN A 223 -8.90 -13.84 25.13
CA GLN A 223 -9.19 -12.66 25.96
C GLN A 223 -9.97 -11.59 25.20
N GLU A 224 -9.89 -11.63 23.87
CA GLU A 224 -10.58 -10.71 22.98
C GLU A 224 -11.05 -11.43 21.69
N VAL A 225 -11.90 -10.76 20.89
CA VAL A 225 -12.35 -11.31 19.62
C VAL A 225 -11.23 -11.18 18.59
N GLY A 226 -10.65 -12.30 18.22
CA GLY A 226 -9.62 -12.40 17.19
C GLY A 226 -9.91 -13.55 16.23
N THR A 227 -9.08 -13.69 15.20
CA THR A 227 -9.21 -14.78 14.24
C THR A 227 -7.86 -15.31 13.77
N ASN A 228 -7.85 -16.28 12.87
CA ASN A 228 -6.60 -16.78 12.27
C ASN A 228 -6.17 -15.87 11.11
N MET A 229 -5.30 -14.92 11.41
CA MET A 229 -4.66 -14.06 10.41
C MET A 229 -3.12 -14.23 10.41
N ARG A 230 -2.60 -15.32 10.94
CA ARG A 230 -1.15 -15.55 11.04
C ARG A 230 -0.51 -15.78 9.67
N MET A 231 0.70 -15.28 9.50
CA MET A 231 1.58 -15.64 8.39
C MET A 231 2.21 -17.02 8.62
N SER A 232 2.46 -17.79 7.56
CA SER A 232 3.24 -19.02 7.65
C SER A 232 4.73 -18.73 7.82
N GLU A 233 5.47 -19.68 8.42
CA GLU A 233 6.93 -19.55 8.59
C GLU A 233 7.68 -19.54 7.25
N VAL A 234 7.21 -20.27 6.25
CA VAL A 234 7.79 -20.26 4.90
C VAL A 234 7.72 -18.87 4.29
N PHE A 235 6.57 -18.19 4.40
CA PHE A 235 6.41 -16.84 3.88
C PHE A 235 7.22 -15.83 4.70
N ALA A 236 7.30 -15.99 6.01
CA ALA A 236 8.16 -15.15 6.84
C ALA A 236 9.65 -15.32 6.49
N ALA A 237 10.10 -16.53 6.22
CA ALA A 237 11.48 -16.81 5.81
C ALA A 237 11.82 -16.15 4.47
N ILE A 238 10.92 -16.22 3.48
CA ILE A 238 11.05 -15.53 2.19
C ILE A 238 11.04 -14.01 2.42
N GLY A 239 10.11 -13.49 3.24
CA GLY A 239 9.97 -12.07 3.54
C GLY A 239 11.26 -11.46 4.12
N ARG A 240 11.94 -12.16 5.02
CA ARG A 240 13.23 -11.75 5.57
C ARG A 240 14.31 -11.58 4.48
N LYS A 241 14.36 -12.49 3.51
CA LYS A 241 15.30 -12.39 2.38
C LYS A 241 14.95 -11.22 1.46
N GLN A 242 13.65 -11.07 1.16
CA GLN A 242 13.16 -9.93 0.37
C GLN A 242 13.50 -8.59 1.03
N LEU A 243 13.34 -8.49 2.35
CA LEU A 243 13.69 -7.27 3.10
C LEU A 243 15.16 -6.89 2.93
N GLY A 244 16.06 -7.87 2.92
CA GLY A 244 17.49 -7.64 2.68
C GLY A 244 17.83 -7.12 1.27
N HIS A 245 16.95 -7.31 0.29
CA HIS A 245 17.11 -6.80 -1.08
C HIS A 245 16.36 -5.49 -1.33
N LEU A 246 15.45 -5.09 -0.45
CA LEU A 246 14.45 -4.07 -0.72
C LEU A 246 15.05 -2.72 -1.12
N ASP A 247 16.05 -2.23 -0.42
CA ASP A 247 16.66 -0.91 -0.71
C ASP A 247 17.30 -0.86 -2.09
N GLN A 248 17.99 -1.92 -2.49
CA GLN A 248 18.55 -2.03 -3.85
C GLN A 248 17.44 -2.02 -4.92
N TRP A 249 16.32 -2.71 -4.67
CA TRP A 249 15.19 -2.73 -5.60
C TRP A 249 14.49 -1.38 -5.69
N LEU A 250 14.39 -0.66 -4.58
CA LEU A 250 13.84 0.70 -4.56
C LEU A 250 14.71 1.68 -5.34
N GLU A 251 16.03 1.55 -5.24
CA GLU A 251 16.94 2.38 -6.04
C GLU A 251 16.76 2.13 -7.55
N LEU A 252 16.65 0.87 -7.98
CA LEU A 252 16.35 0.53 -9.37
C LEU A 252 15.02 1.14 -9.85
N ARG A 253 13.97 1.11 -9.01
CA ARG A 253 12.68 1.74 -9.32
C ARG A 253 12.80 3.26 -9.41
N ARG A 254 13.51 3.92 -8.49
CA ARG A 254 13.76 5.37 -8.50
C ARG A 254 14.52 5.80 -9.75
N ASN A 255 15.53 5.03 -10.16
CA ASN A 255 16.29 5.30 -11.38
C ASN A 255 15.42 5.12 -12.63
N THR A 256 14.57 4.09 -12.68
CA THR A 256 13.60 3.88 -13.74
C THR A 256 12.60 5.04 -13.82
N ALA A 257 12.07 5.50 -12.68
CA ALA A 257 11.14 6.63 -12.62
C ALA A 257 11.78 7.92 -13.16
N LYS A 258 13.04 8.20 -12.83
CA LYS A 258 13.79 9.36 -13.37
C LYS A 258 13.93 9.27 -14.88
N GLN A 259 14.24 8.09 -15.42
CA GLN A 259 14.35 7.86 -16.87
C GLN A 259 13.02 8.11 -17.57
N TYR A 260 11.90 7.62 -16.99
CA TYR A 260 10.57 7.84 -17.56
C TYR A 260 10.13 9.31 -17.48
N ALA A 261 10.40 9.98 -16.36
CA ALA A 261 10.11 11.41 -16.22
C ALA A 261 10.84 12.23 -17.30
N SER A 262 12.13 11.93 -17.56
CA SER A 262 12.90 12.59 -18.61
C SER A 262 12.35 12.32 -20.02
N ALA A 263 11.86 11.11 -20.29
CA ALA A 263 11.25 10.76 -21.57
C ALA A 263 9.91 11.47 -21.82
N ILE A 264 9.16 11.77 -20.74
CA ILE A 264 7.85 12.43 -20.81
C ILE A 264 7.97 13.97 -20.85
N ASP A 265 9.10 14.55 -20.41
CA ASP A 265 9.27 15.99 -20.14
C ASP A 265 8.77 16.91 -21.27
N GLN A 266 8.96 16.51 -22.51
CA GLN A 266 8.51 17.26 -23.70
C GLN A 266 7.22 16.70 -24.34
N ASN A 267 6.62 15.67 -23.76
CA ASN A 267 5.42 15.06 -24.30
C ASN A 267 4.16 15.77 -23.78
N GLN A 268 3.42 16.45 -24.66
CA GLN A 268 2.21 17.19 -24.29
C GLN A 268 0.97 16.31 -24.04
N PHE A 269 1.02 15.03 -24.41
CA PHE A 269 -0.11 14.09 -24.29
C PHE A 269 -0.07 13.26 -23.01
N ILE A 270 1.06 13.29 -22.28
CA ILE A 270 1.28 12.54 -21.05
C ILE A 270 1.68 13.49 -19.92
N THR A 271 1.02 13.37 -18.76
CA THR A 271 1.49 14.03 -17.54
C THR A 271 2.17 13.00 -16.64
N ALA A 272 3.43 13.26 -16.29
CA ALA A 272 4.16 12.46 -15.31
C ALA A 272 3.56 12.56 -13.90
N PRO A 273 3.69 11.52 -13.05
CA PRO A 273 3.29 11.61 -11.66
C PRO A 273 4.14 12.64 -10.89
N SER A 274 3.49 13.47 -10.09
CA SER A 274 4.17 14.37 -9.15
C SER A 274 4.57 13.61 -7.88
N THR A 275 5.67 14.03 -7.25
CA THR A 275 6.09 13.52 -5.94
C THR A 275 5.87 14.58 -4.87
N PHE A 276 5.39 14.16 -3.68
CA PHE A 276 5.26 15.06 -2.55
C PHE A 276 6.64 15.62 -2.16
N PRO A 277 6.76 16.92 -1.86
CA PRO A 277 8.03 17.53 -1.47
C PRO A 277 8.71 16.75 -0.34
N ASP A 278 10.03 16.65 -0.40
CA ASP A 278 10.86 16.00 0.62
C ASP A 278 10.55 14.51 0.86
N SER A 279 9.77 13.87 -0.04
CA SER A 279 9.49 12.43 0.01
C SER A 279 10.46 11.62 -0.85
N GLU A 280 10.74 10.38 -0.40
CA GLU A 280 11.34 9.34 -1.21
C GLU A 280 10.26 8.35 -1.63
N HIS A 281 9.79 8.49 -2.86
CA HIS A 281 8.74 7.66 -3.42
C HIS A 281 9.19 6.21 -3.59
N GLY A 282 8.34 5.24 -3.19
CA GLY A 282 8.62 3.81 -3.31
C GLY A 282 8.36 3.22 -4.69
N TRP A 283 7.72 3.98 -5.58
CA TRP A 283 7.42 3.62 -6.97
C TRP A 283 6.85 2.19 -7.11
N HIS A 284 5.83 1.89 -6.32
CA HIS A 284 5.09 0.64 -6.52
C HIS A 284 4.48 0.60 -7.92
N GLN A 285 3.91 1.71 -8.35
CA GLN A 285 3.46 1.91 -9.71
C GLN A 285 3.95 3.26 -10.23
N TYR A 286 4.20 3.34 -11.53
CA TYR A 286 4.42 4.59 -12.26
C TYR A 286 3.17 4.84 -13.10
N CYS A 287 2.27 5.66 -12.55
CA CYS A 287 1.02 6.00 -13.22
C CYS A 287 1.18 7.31 -13.95
N VAL A 288 0.98 7.31 -15.25
CA VAL A 288 0.89 8.51 -16.06
C VAL A 288 -0.57 8.95 -16.20
N LYS A 289 -0.83 10.25 -16.29
CA LYS A 289 -2.15 10.77 -16.61
C LYS A 289 -2.23 11.08 -18.09
N VAL A 290 -3.25 10.54 -18.76
CA VAL A 290 -3.52 10.70 -20.18
C VAL A 290 -4.99 11.07 -20.40
N ASP A 291 -5.32 11.70 -21.52
CA ASP A 291 -6.71 12.05 -21.82
C ASP A 291 -7.52 10.85 -22.31
N ASP A 292 -6.92 9.97 -23.11
CA ASP A 292 -7.54 8.73 -23.61
C ASP A 292 -6.75 7.50 -23.15
N ALA A 293 -7.14 6.93 -22.02
CA ALA A 293 -6.50 5.74 -21.48
C ALA A 293 -6.66 4.51 -22.38
N ALA A 294 -7.76 4.38 -23.10
CA ALA A 294 -8.01 3.23 -23.97
C ALA A 294 -7.07 3.28 -25.19
N HIS A 295 -6.90 4.46 -25.80
CA HIS A 295 -5.94 4.67 -26.87
C HIS A 295 -4.51 4.40 -26.38
N PHE A 296 -4.10 4.97 -25.23
CA PHE A 296 -2.78 4.77 -24.65
C PHE A 296 -2.47 3.29 -24.37
N ILE A 297 -3.41 2.54 -23.79
CA ILE A 297 -3.26 1.10 -23.52
C ILE A 297 -3.10 0.32 -24.82
N THR A 298 -3.90 0.64 -25.84
CA THR A 298 -3.81 0.01 -27.16
C THR A 298 -2.45 0.27 -27.81
N TYR A 299 -1.96 1.51 -27.73
CA TYR A 299 -0.64 1.89 -28.23
C TYR A 299 0.49 1.12 -27.52
N MET A 300 0.48 1.06 -26.18
CA MET A 300 1.47 0.30 -25.41
C MET A 300 1.42 -1.19 -25.72
N SER A 301 0.22 -1.76 -25.84
CA SER A 301 0.02 -3.16 -26.25
C SER A 301 0.59 -3.44 -27.64
N GLY A 302 0.45 -2.51 -28.60
CA GLY A 302 1.07 -2.59 -29.93
C GLY A 302 2.60 -2.63 -29.89
N LYS A 303 3.22 -2.11 -28.83
CA LYS A 303 4.66 -2.21 -28.54
C LYS A 303 5.05 -3.41 -27.67
N ASN A 304 4.10 -4.28 -27.34
CA ASN A 304 4.24 -5.46 -26.47
C ASN A 304 4.65 -5.07 -25.03
N ILE A 305 4.05 -3.99 -24.50
CA ILE A 305 4.25 -3.45 -23.16
C ILE A 305 2.89 -3.43 -22.46
N ASP A 306 2.81 -4.02 -21.27
CA ASP A 306 1.58 -3.94 -20.43
C ASP A 306 1.32 -2.49 -19.98
N ALA A 307 0.05 -2.11 -19.99
CA ALA A 307 -0.43 -0.89 -19.36
C ALA A 307 -1.84 -1.11 -18.82
N ARG A 308 -2.18 -0.48 -17.68
CA ARG A 308 -3.48 -0.69 -17.02
C ARG A 308 -3.93 0.54 -16.25
N VAL A 309 -5.22 0.85 -16.30
CA VAL A 309 -5.83 1.87 -15.44
C VAL A 309 -5.86 1.41 -13.98
N PHE A 310 -5.43 2.25 -13.05
CA PHE A 310 -5.55 2.11 -11.59
C PHE A 310 -6.02 3.44 -10.96
N TYR A 311 -7.24 3.48 -10.39
CA TYR A 311 -8.28 2.46 -10.34
C TYR A 311 -9.46 2.96 -11.17
N SER A 312 -10.03 2.15 -12.07
CA SER A 312 -11.05 2.58 -13.02
C SER A 312 -12.39 2.98 -12.39
N THR A 313 -12.65 2.53 -11.17
CA THR A 313 -13.89 2.80 -10.45
C THR A 313 -13.54 3.36 -9.07
N PRO A 314 -14.05 4.56 -8.71
CA PRO A 314 -13.96 5.09 -7.36
C PRO A 314 -14.56 4.14 -6.33
N CYS A 315 -13.97 4.03 -5.13
CA CYS A 315 -14.45 3.09 -4.11
C CYS A 315 -15.93 3.27 -3.77
N HIS A 316 -16.42 4.51 -3.66
CA HIS A 316 -17.81 4.81 -3.33
C HIS A 316 -18.80 4.36 -4.42
N GLN A 317 -18.37 4.24 -5.69
CA GLN A 317 -19.20 3.82 -6.82
C GLN A 317 -19.19 2.31 -7.07
N HIS A 318 -18.47 1.53 -6.27
CA HIS A 318 -18.54 0.08 -6.40
C HIS A 318 -19.94 -0.46 -6.03
N PRO A 319 -20.44 -1.51 -6.69
CA PRO A 319 -21.77 -2.09 -6.42
C PRO A 319 -22.00 -2.50 -4.96
N VAL A 320 -20.93 -2.86 -4.23
CA VAL A 320 -21.01 -3.19 -2.80
C VAL A 320 -21.47 -2.01 -1.94
N TYR A 321 -21.32 -0.78 -2.44
CA TYR A 321 -21.75 0.45 -1.80
C TYR A 321 -22.99 1.08 -2.43
N ALA A 322 -23.76 0.36 -3.27
CA ALA A 322 -24.95 0.88 -3.95
C ALA A 322 -26.02 1.46 -2.99
N SER A 323 -26.09 0.98 -1.75
CA SER A 323 -26.98 1.53 -0.71
C SER A 323 -26.30 2.55 0.21
N HIS A 324 -25.03 2.86 -0.01
CA HIS A 324 -24.28 3.83 0.82
C HIS A 324 -24.72 5.26 0.48
N PRO A 325 -24.90 6.17 1.48
CA PRO A 325 -25.34 7.55 1.24
C PRO A 325 -24.46 8.35 0.27
N GLN A 326 -23.18 7.98 0.15
CA GLN A 326 -22.24 8.64 -0.76
C GLN A 326 -22.08 7.92 -2.11
N HIS A 327 -22.88 6.87 -2.42
CA HIS A 327 -22.73 6.15 -3.69
C HIS A 327 -22.83 7.07 -4.91
N ASP A 328 -23.83 7.95 -4.91
CA ASP A 328 -24.07 8.92 -5.97
C ASP A 328 -23.47 10.32 -5.65
N ALA A 329 -22.68 10.41 -4.57
CA ALA A 329 -22.02 11.68 -4.22
C ALA A 329 -20.95 11.99 -5.25
N LYS A 330 -20.85 13.27 -5.60
CA LYS A 330 -19.81 13.76 -6.50
C LYS A 330 -18.51 13.96 -5.73
N ILE A 331 -17.46 13.22 -6.13
CA ILE A 331 -16.10 13.32 -5.61
C ILE A 331 -15.20 13.73 -6.78
N ASP A 332 -15.12 15.05 -6.98
CA ASP A 332 -14.73 15.69 -8.24
C ASP A 332 -13.35 15.28 -8.75
N VAL A 333 -12.31 15.36 -7.92
CA VAL A 333 -10.94 15.05 -8.34
C VAL A 333 -10.82 13.54 -8.62
N THR A 334 -11.27 12.71 -7.69
CA THR A 334 -11.25 11.24 -7.84
C THR A 334 -11.91 10.80 -9.14
N GLU A 335 -13.14 11.27 -9.41
CA GLU A 335 -13.89 10.88 -10.62
C GLU A 335 -13.22 11.38 -11.90
N SER A 336 -12.59 12.55 -11.85
CA SER A 336 -11.91 13.15 -13.02
C SER A 336 -10.62 12.41 -13.40
N ILE A 337 -9.95 11.74 -12.44
CA ILE A 337 -8.64 11.12 -12.67
C ILE A 337 -8.67 9.59 -12.71
N CYS A 338 -9.63 8.92 -12.06
CA CYS A 338 -9.69 7.45 -11.95
C CYS A 338 -9.58 6.74 -13.30
N THR A 339 -10.21 7.25 -14.34
CA THR A 339 -10.21 6.64 -15.69
C THR A 339 -9.02 7.08 -16.54
N ARG A 340 -8.20 8.02 -16.06
CA ARG A 340 -7.10 8.67 -16.81
C ARG A 340 -5.70 8.27 -16.32
N LEU A 341 -5.59 7.60 -15.16
CA LEU A 341 -4.32 7.15 -14.61
C LEU A 341 -3.98 5.76 -15.10
N VAL A 342 -2.95 5.66 -15.92
CA VAL A 342 -2.48 4.41 -16.51
C VAL A 342 -1.10 4.07 -15.98
N ALA A 343 -0.98 2.92 -15.30
CA ALA A 343 0.30 2.39 -14.86
C ALA A 343 1.07 1.74 -16.01
N VAL A 344 2.37 1.98 -16.05
CA VAL A 344 3.34 1.33 -16.94
C VAL A 344 4.36 0.53 -16.11
N PRO A 345 5.08 -0.44 -16.70
CA PRO A 345 6.03 -1.29 -15.98
C PRO A 345 7.12 -0.49 -15.27
N ILE A 346 7.31 -0.71 -13.96
CA ILE A 346 8.37 -0.07 -13.16
C ILE A 346 9.06 -1.02 -12.19
N HIS A 347 8.84 -2.33 -12.27
CA HIS A 347 9.42 -3.28 -11.32
C HIS A 347 10.95 -3.38 -11.44
N HIS A 348 11.61 -3.71 -10.33
CA HIS A 348 13.07 -3.82 -10.24
C HIS A 348 13.70 -4.91 -11.13
N GLY A 349 12.90 -5.88 -11.60
CA GLY A 349 13.33 -6.93 -12.54
C GLY A 349 13.33 -6.50 -14.01
N LEU A 350 13.13 -5.22 -14.34
CA LEU A 350 13.29 -4.70 -15.70
C LEU A 350 14.77 -4.66 -16.07
N THR A 351 15.12 -5.21 -17.24
CA THR A 351 16.43 -5.02 -17.84
C THR A 351 16.59 -3.61 -18.39
N ASP A 352 17.83 -3.15 -18.62
CA ASP A 352 18.11 -1.85 -19.24
C ASP A 352 17.40 -1.69 -20.59
N LYS A 353 17.38 -2.76 -21.37
CA LYS A 353 16.69 -2.79 -22.68
C LYS A 353 15.18 -2.63 -22.54
N GLU A 354 14.57 -3.28 -21.55
CA GLU A 354 13.13 -3.15 -21.27
C GLU A 354 12.80 -1.73 -20.80
N ARG A 355 13.58 -1.16 -19.87
CA ARG A 355 13.42 0.23 -19.40
C ARG A 355 13.50 1.23 -20.54
N SER A 356 14.51 1.09 -21.42
CA SER A 356 14.66 1.96 -22.59
C SER A 356 13.49 1.84 -23.56
N ARG A 357 12.95 0.63 -23.77
CA ARG A 357 11.76 0.44 -24.62
C ARG A 357 10.52 1.10 -24.05
N VAL A 358 10.29 1.02 -22.72
CA VAL A 358 9.18 1.71 -22.09
C VAL A 358 9.37 3.23 -22.17
N ALA A 359 10.58 3.74 -21.90
CA ALA A 359 10.90 5.16 -22.01
C ALA A 359 10.63 5.70 -23.42
N SER A 360 11.17 5.02 -24.48
CA SER A 360 10.90 5.42 -25.87
C SER A 360 9.41 5.35 -26.23
N ALA A 361 8.68 4.36 -25.70
CA ALA A 361 7.23 4.29 -25.91
C ALA A 361 6.47 5.46 -25.28
N LEU A 362 6.93 5.95 -24.12
CA LEU A 362 6.37 7.12 -23.45
C LEU A 362 6.71 8.41 -24.21
N GLU A 363 7.96 8.54 -24.72
CA GLU A 363 8.43 9.68 -25.49
C GLU A 363 7.67 9.82 -26.81
N ASP A 364 7.47 8.71 -27.55
CA ASP A 364 6.87 8.66 -28.89
C ASP A 364 5.33 8.71 -28.91
N TYR A 365 4.65 8.69 -27.74
CA TYR A 365 3.18 8.69 -27.72
C TYR A 365 2.61 10.02 -28.16
N ALA A 366 1.64 9.99 -29.12
CA ALA A 366 0.99 11.16 -29.72
C ALA A 366 -0.52 10.96 -29.95
#